data_6597b3a37c07bcfb87a684e608619ce5
#
_entry.id   6597b3a37c07bcfb87a684e608619ce5
#
_cell.length_a   1.000
_cell.length_b   1.000
_cell.length_c   1.000
_cell.angle_alpha   90.00
_cell.angle_beta   90.00
_cell.angle_gamma   90.00
#
_symmetry.space_group_name_H-M   'P 1'
#
loop_
_entity.id
_entity.type
_entity.pdbx_description
1 polymer ?
#
loop_
_entity_poly.entity_id
_entity_poly.type
_entity_poly.pdbx_seq_one_letter_code
_entity_poly.pdbx_strand_id
1 'polypeptide(L)'
;MDETNKGYMKHLGGLELKQISETQYEFIVEVTEIHLNTGKIAHGGFLASIADTGMGTAAHRVAGDKRCVTINLDMKFISAGQLGDKLKGNVKILKKTKTLVFISCEISNDKEIVVLSLIHI
;
A
#
# COMPACT_ATOMS: atom_id res chain seq x y z
N MET A 1 4.62 14.06 -11.87
CA MET A 1 3.25 13.89 -11.44
C MET A 1 3.09 12.62 -10.65
N ASP A 2 2.36 12.69 -9.59
CA ASP A 2 2.20 11.55 -8.70
C ASP A 2 1.02 10.68 -9.15
N GLU A 3 1.30 9.50 -9.66
CA GLU A 3 0.30 8.54 -10.11
C GLU A 3 -0.60 8.03 -8.96
N THR A 4 -0.22 8.28 -7.70
CA THR A 4 -0.98 7.85 -6.52
C THR A 4 -2.00 8.88 -6.06
N ASN A 5 -2.04 10.08 -6.68
CA ASN A 5 -2.94 11.16 -6.29
C ASN A 5 -4.03 11.43 -7.31
N LYS A 6 -4.57 10.35 -7.89
CA LYS A 6 -5.65 10.43 -8.88
C LYS A 6 -6.76 9.44 -8.54
N GLY A 7 -7.94 9.71 -9.09
CA GLY A 7 -9.06 8.78 -8.99
C GLY A 7 -9.38 8.38 -7.56
N TYR A 8 -9.53 7.09 -7.37
CA TYR A 8 -9.95 6.52 -6.09
C TYR A 8 -9.02 6.90 -4.93
N MET A 9 -7.70 6.80 -5.11
CA MET A 9 -6.75 7.14 -4.03
C MET A 9 -6.81 8.61 -3.65
N LYS A 10 -7.17 9.50 -4.59
CA LYS A 10 -7.33 10.91 -4.26
C LYS A 10 -8.47 11.12 -3.27
N HIS A 11 -9.57 10.37 -3.41
CA HIS A 11 -10.68 10.43 -2.46
C HIS A 11 -10.26 9.99 -1.05
N LEU A 12 -9.29 9.08 -0.96
CA LEU A 12 -8.79 8.59 0.31
C LEU A 12 -7.70 9.48 0.91
N GLY A 13 -7.36 10.58 0.25
CA GLY A 13 -6.35 11.53 0.72
C GLY A 13 -5.01 11.42 0.02
N GLY A 14 -4.89 10.50 -0.93
CA GLY A 14 -3.65 10.29 -1.66
C GLY A 14 -2.61 9.51 -0.89
N LEU A 15 -1.51 9.23 -1.55
CA LEU A 15 -0.40 8.48 -0.99
C LEU A 15 0.86 8.88 -1.74
N GLU A 16 1.94 9.12 -1.03
CA GLU A 16 3.23 9.40 -1.65
C GLU A 16 4.15 8.21 -1.44
N LEU A 17 4.58 7.60 -2.54
CA LEU A 17 5.49 6.46 -2.50
C LEU A 17 6.91 6.94 -2.71
N LYS A 18 7.75 6.71 -1.72
CA LYS A 18 9.14 7.11 -1.72
C LYS A 18 10.04 5.91 -1.96
N GLN A 19 10.95 6.02 -2.92
CA GLN A 19 11.94 4.97 -3.17
C GLN A 19 13.06 5.04 -2.14
N ILE A 20 13.34 3.92 -1.50
CA ILE A 20 14.41 3.79 -0.50
C ILE A 20 15.66 3.15 -1.14
N SER A 21 15.45 2.14 -1.97
CA SER A 21 16.51 1.44 -2.68
C SER A 21 15.97 0.92 -4.01
N GLU A 22 16.75 0.14 -4.73
CA GLU A 22 16.27 -0.45 -5.99
C GLU A 22 15.09 -1.40 -5.79
N THR A 23 14.96 -1.98 -4.60
CA THR A 23 13.93 -2.99 -4.32
C THR A 23 12.98 -2.59 -3.19
N GLN A 24 13.15 -1.43 -2.60
CA GLN A 24 12.37 -1.04 -1.44
C GLN A 24 11.79 0.36 -1.58
N TYR A 25 10.50 0.47 -1.21
CA TYR A 25 9.75 1.72 -1.20
C TYR A 25 9.02 1.84 0.13
N GLU A 26 8.63 3.04 0.47
CA GLU A 26 7.80 3.25 1.66
C GLU A 26 6.79 4.37 1.44
N PHE A 27 5.72 4.34 2.22
CA PHE A 27 4.74 5.41 2.27
C PHE A 27 4.27 5.61 3.71
N ILE A 28 3.73 6.78 4.00
CA ILE A 28 3.11 7.10 5.28
C ILE A 28 1.73 7.68 4.98
N VAL A 29 0.69 7.12 5.62
CA VAL A 29 -0.68 7.59 5.47
C VAL A 29 -1.29 7.72 6.86
N GLU A 30 -1.88 8.88 7.14
CA GLU A 30 -2.59 9.09 8.40
C GLU A 30 -4.03 8.59 8.29
N VAL A 31 -4.49 7.86 9.31
CA VAL A 31 -5.88 7.41 9.38
C VAL A 31 -6.76 8.58 9.79
N THR A 32 -7.68 8.96 8.93
CA THR A 32 -8.65 10.04 9.18
C THR A 32 -10.06 9.44 9.28
N GLU A 33 -11.05 10.30 9.59
CA GLU A 33 -12.43 9.84 9.79
C GLU A 33 -13.02 9.13 8.58
N ILE A 34 -12.67 9.55 7.36
CA ILE A 34 -13.19 8.92 6.14
C ILE A 34 -12.68 7.49 5.94
N HIS A 35 -11.64 7.11 6.66
CA HIS A 35 -11.03 5.77 6.55
C HIS A 35 -11.62 4.76 7.52
N LEU A 36 -12.51 5.20 8.43
CA LEU A 36 -13.01 4.35 9.50
C LEU A 36 -14.20 3.49 9.06
N ASN A 37 -14.30 2.31 9.66
CA ASN A 37 -15.47 1.47 9.53
C ASN A 37 -16.50 1.83 10.63
N THR A 38 -17.61 1.12 10.69
CA THR A 38 -18.65 1.34 11.70
C THR A 38 -18.16 1.09 13.13
N GLY A 39 -17.10 0.31 13.30
CA GLY A 39 -16.45 0.07 14.60
C GLY A 39 -15.43 1.12 14.98
N LYS A 40 -15.30 2.17 14.17
CA LYS A 40 -14.40 3.30 14.40
C LYS A 40 -12.91 2.94 14.40
N ILE A 41 -12.55 1.94 13.63
CA ILE A 41 -11.15 1.62 13.32
C ILE A 41 -10.96 1.67 11.81
N ALA A 42 -9.71 1.70 11.36
CA ALA A 42 -9.41 1.76 9.94
C ALA A 42 -10.10 0.61 9.19
N HIS A 43 -10.86 0.95 8.17
CA HIS A 43 -11.58 -0.02 7.36
C HIS A 43 -10.60 -0.94 6.64
N GLY A 44 -10.87 -2.26 6.63
CA GLY A 44 -10.04 -3.22 5.92
C GLY A 44 -9.87 -2.89 4.45
N GLY A 45 -10.94 -2.40 3.81
CA GLY A 45 -10.90 -1.94 2.42
C GLY A 45 -9.96 -0.75 2.21
N PHE A 46 -9.89 0.16 3.18
CA PHE A 46 -8.92 1.26 3.14
C PHE A 46 -7.48 0.72 3.22
N LEU A 47 -7.23 -0.19 4.16
CA LEU A 47 -5.91 -0.81 4.31
C LEU A 47 -5.50 -1.57 3.04
N ALA A 48 -6.44 -2.30 2.44
CA ALA A 48 -6.21 -2.98 1.17
C ALA A 48 -5.90 -1.97 0.05
N SER A 49 -6.59 -0.83 0.04
CA SER A 49 -6.40 0.21 -0.99
C SER A 49 -5.00 0.80 -0.92
N ILE A 50 -4.51 1.13 0.27
CA ILE A 50 -3.16 1.69 0.38
C ILE A 50 -2.07 0.66 0.10
N ALA A 51 -2.28 -0.60 0.49
CA ALA A 51 -1.36 -1.69 0.17
C ALA A 51 -1.29 -1.92 -1.34
N ASP A 52 -2.45 -2.03 -1.98
CA ASP A 52 -2.54 -2.25 -3.44
C ASP A 52 -1.92 -1.07 -4.20
N THR A 53 -2.23 0.15 -3.80
CA THR A 53 -1.70 1.34 -4.46
C THR A 53 -0.18 1.44 -4.29
N GLY A 54 0.33 1.20 -3.08
CA GLY A 54 1.76 1.26 -2.82
C GLY A 54 2.53 0.22 -3.62
N MET A 55 2.06 -1.02 -3.57
CA MET A 55 2.71 -2.11 -4.31
C MET A 55 2.53 -1.96 -5.82
N GLY A 56 1.34 -1.55 -6.27
CA GLY A 56 1.06 -1.35 -7.68
C GLY A 56 1.91 -0.24 -8.30
N THR A 57 2.10 0.85 -7.57
CA THR A 57 2.96 1.95 -8.01
C THR A 57 4.42 1.52 -8.08
N ALA A 58 4.89 0.75 -7.09
CA ALA A 58 6.24 0.19 -7.11
C ALA A 58 6.43 -0.73 -8.33
N ALA A 59 5.45 -1.59 -8.61
CA ALA A 59 5.49 -2.47 -9.77
C ALA A 59 5.60 -1.67 -11.07
N HIS A 60 4.78 -0.64 -11.22
CA HIS A 60 4.79 0.24 -12.39
C HIS A 60 6.19 0.85 -12.59
N ARG A 61 6.80 1.35 -11.52
CA ARG A 61 8.12 1.98 -11.60
C ARG A 61 9.22 0.98 -11.96
N VAL A 62 9.26 -0.20 -11.32
CA VAL A 62 10.30 -1.18 -11.62
C VAL A 62 10.12 -1.84 -12.98
N ALA A 63 8.92 -1.78 -13.54
CA ALA A 63 8.62 -2.28 -14.88
C ALA A 63 8.96 -1.27 -15.99
N GLY A 64 9.61 -0.16 -15.65
CA GLY A 64 9.96 0.89 -16.62
C GLY A 64 8.75 1.70 -17.03
N ASP A 65 7.89 2.03 -16.06
CA ASP A 65 6.66 2.80 -16.25
C ASP A 65 5.64 2.13 -17.17
N LYS A 66 5.65 0.80 -17.20
CA LYS A 66 4.64 0.03 -17.92
C LYS A 66 3.38 -0.07 -17.08
N ARG A 67 2.23 -0.11 -17.76
CA ARG A 67 0.97 -0.36 -17.08
C ARG A 67 0.96 -1.76 -16.49
N CYS A 68 0.57 -1.84 -15.23
CA CYS A 68 0.46 -3.09 -14.50
C CYS A 68 -0.93 -3.19 -13.91
N VAL A 69 -1.43 -4.42 -13.80
CA VAL A 69 -2.70 -4.69 -13.13
C VAL A 69 -2.47 -5.77 -12.07
N THR A 70 -3.14 -5.62 -10.95
CA THR A 70 -3.07 -6.60 -9.87
C THR A 70 -3.78 -7.88 -10.30
N ILE A 71 -3.07 -9.01 -10.18
CA ILE A 71 -3.63 -10.32 -10.45
C ILE A 71 -4.15 -10.95 -9.17
N ASN A 72 -3.40 -10.81 -8.09
CA ASN A 72 -3.74 -11.39 -6.80
C ASN A 72 -3.26 -10.47 -5.68
N LEU A 73 -4.13 -10.21 -4.72
CA LEU A 73 -3.80 -9.41 -3.54
C LEU A 73 -4.16 -10.23 -2.31
N ASP A 74 -3.16 -10.60 -1.52
CA ASP A 74 -3.35 -11.31 -0.27
C ASP A 74 -3.19 -10.31 0.87
N MET A 75 -4.16 -10.26 1.78
CA MET A 75 -4.15 -9.34 2.92
C MET A 75 -4.32 -10.12 4.21
N LYS A 76 -3.41 -9.86 5.14
CA LYS A 76 -3.53 -10.38 6.51
C LYS A 76 -3.68 -9.18 7.45
N PHE A 77 -4.84 -9.07 8.07
CA PHE A 77 -5.15 -8.00 9.01
C PHE A 77 -4.73 -8.45 10.41
N ILE A 78 -3.62 -7.94 10.88
CA ILE A 78 -2.97 -8.40 12.13
C ILE A 78 -3.50 -7.66 13.34
N SER A 79 -3.62 -6.33 13.23
CA SER A 79 -4.12 -5.50 14.33
C SER A 79 -4.87 -4.29 13.78
N ALA A 80 -5.57 -3.59 14.67
CA ALA A 80 -6.42 -2.47 14.28
C ALA A 80 -5.62 -1.19 14.08
N GLY A 81 -5.90 -0.48 12.99
CA GLY A 81 -5.44 0.89 12.81
C GLY A 81 -6.43 1.84 13.46
N GLN A 82 -5.95 2.79 14.24
CA GLN A 82 -6.78 3.73 14.97
C GLN A 82 -6.80 5.09 14.29
N LEU A 83 -7.86 5.87 14.54
CA LEU A 83 -7.93 7.26 14.10
C LEU A 83 -6.68 8.01 14.57
N GLY A 84 -6.05 8.73 13.65
CA GLY A 84 -4.86 9.51 13.94
C GLY A 84 -3.55 8.73 13.81
N ASP A 85 -3.61 7.42 13.67
CA ASP A 85 -2.39 6.63 13.43
C ASP A 85 -1.72 7.05 12.14
N LYS A 86 -0.40 7.15 12.19
CA LYS A 86 0.41 7.29 10.98
C LYS A 86 0.87 5.90 10.57
N LEU A 87 0.24 5.39 9.52
CA LEU A 87 0.53 4.07 9.01
C LEU A 87 1.72 4.14 8.06
N LYS A 88 2.77 3.40 8.38
CA LYS A 88 3.95 3.31 7.53
C LYS A 88 3.89 2.01 6.74
N GLY A 89 3.93 2.11 5.43
CA GLY A 89 4.00 0.95 4.55
C GLY A 89 5.43 0.74 4.06
N ASN A 90 5.97 -0.45 4.29
CA ASN A 90 7.23 -0.89 3.71
C ASN A 90 6.93 -1.82 2.55
N VAL A 91 7.27 -1.39 1.35
CA VAL A 91 7.02 -2.13 0.11
C VAL A 91 8.34 -2.70 -0.37
N LYS A 92 8.37 -4.00 -0.59
CA LYS A 92 9.59 -4.68 -1.02
C LYS A 92 9.33 -5.49 -2.29
N ILE A 93 10.14 -5.24 -3.33
CA ILE A 93 10.12 -6.06 -4.54
C ILE A 93 10.82 -7.38 -4.21
N LEU A 94 10.07 -8.47 -4.28
CA LEU A 94 10.61 -9.81 -4.00
C LEU A 94 11.23 -10.44 -5.23
N LYS A 95 10.56 -10.31 -6.36
CA LYS A 95 11.02 -10.86 -7.62
C LYS A 95 10.33 -10.17 -8.78
N LYS A 96 11.11 -9.85 -9.80
CA LYS A 96 10.58 -9.34 -11.07
C LYS A 96 10.92 -10.36 -12.15
N THR A 97 9.91 -10.82 -12.86
CA THR A 97 10.08 -11.67 -14.04
C THR A 97 9.75 -10.85 -15.29
N LYS A 98 9.78 -11.48 -16.44
CA LYS A 98 9.44 -10.82 -17.70
C LYS A 98 7.99 -10.31 -17.72
N THR A 99 7.09 -11.03 -17.05
CA THR A 99 5.66 -10.74 -17.11
C THR A 99 5.01 -10.47 -15.76
N LEU A 100 5.70 -10.73 -14.66
CA LEU A 100 5.14 -10.62 -13.30
C LEU A 100 6.09 -9.90 -12.36
N VAL A 101 5.51 -9.22 -11.36
CA VAL A 101 6.26 -8.68 -10.23
C VAL A 101 5.61 -9.22 -8.95
N PHE A 102 6.43 -9.76 -8.07
CA PHE A 102 6.01 -10.26 -6.76
C PHE A 102 6.49 -9.26 -5.71
N ILE A 103 5.57 -8.73 -4.91
CA ILE A 103 5.86 -7.64 -3.98
C ILE A 103 5.20 -7.93 -2.64
N SER A 104 5.90 -7.61 -1.56
CA SER A 104 5.33 -7.64 -0.21
C SER A 104 5.16 -6.23 0.33
N CYS A 105 4.21 -6.08 1.25
CA CYS A 105 3.99 -4.83 1.96
C CYS A 105 3.68 -5.12 3.42
N GLU A 106 4.40 -4.44 4.31
CA GLU A 106 4.11 -4.46 5.72
C GLU A 106 3.66 -3.07 6.12
N ILE A 107 2.46 -2.97 6.68
CA ILE A 107 1.93 -1.71 7.18
C ILE A 107 1.93 -1.76 8.70
N SER A 108 2.52 -0.76 9.33
CA SER A 108 2.61 -0.69 10.78
C SER A 108 2.28 0.71 11.29
N ASN A 109 1.81 0.78 12.53
CA ASN A 109 1.76 2.03 13.29
C ASN A 109 2.97 2.06 14.24
N ASP A 110 3.03 3.01 15.20
CA ASP A 110 4.19 3.13 16.11
C ASP A 110 4.34 1.94 17.06
N LYS A 111 3.33 1.10 17.19
CA LYS A 111 3.32 0.05 18.22
C LYS A 111 3.44 -1.35 17.66
N GLU A 112 2.86 -1.59 16.47
CA GLU A 112 2.69 -2.96 15.99
C GLU A 112 2.44 -3.03 14.49
N ILE A 113 2.55 -4.23 13.96
CA ILE A 113 2.19 -4.51 12.58
C ILE A 113 0.66 -4.53 12.48
N VAL A 114 0.12 -3.82 11.51
CA VAL A 114 -1.31 -3.75 11.23
C VAL A 114 -1.69 -4.69 10.10
N VAL A 115 -0.88 -4.74 9.03
CA VAL A 115 -1.15 -5.54 7.84
C VAL A 115 0.11 -6.20 7.33
N LEU A 116 -0.01 -7.45 6.88
CA LEU A 116 0.97 -8.10 6.02
C LEU A 116 0.28 -8.43 4.70
N SER A 117 0.90 -8.07 3.59
CA SER A 117 0.31 -8.24 2.27
C SER A 117 1.32 -8.75 1.26
N LEU A 118 0.80 -9.47 0.27
CA LEU A 118 1.55 -9.98 -0.86
C LEU A 118 0.72 -9.75 -2.12
N ILE A 119 1.35 -9.27 -3.17
CA ILE A 119 0.68 -8.99 -4.43
C ILE A 119 1.43 -9.62 -5.59
N HIS A 120 0.69 -10.06 -6.59
CA HIS A 120 1.23 -10.47 -7.89
C HIS A 120 0.68 -9.50 -8.94
N ILE A 121 1.56 -8.91 -9.69
CA ILE A 121 1.22 -7.93 -10.72
C ILE A 121 1.87 -8.27 -12.05
#